data_1f18b9ba741e78465fc0cef34fd793c0
#
_entry.id   1f18b9ba741e78465fc0cef34fd793c0
#
_cell.length_a   1.000
_cell.length_b   1.000
_cell.length_c   1.000
_cell.angle_alpha   90.00
_cell.angle_beta   90.00
_cell.angle_gamma   90.00
#
_symmetry.space_group_name_H-M   'P 1'
#
loop_
_entity.id
_entity.type
_entity.pdbx_description
1 polymer ?
#
loop_
_entity_poly.entity_id
_entity_poly.type
_entity_poly.pdbx_seq_one_letter_code
_entity_poly.pdbx_strand_id
1 'polypeptide(L)'
;MANIWISATMVAALAGNALPWMCLSFARISVQSPHSDAEIFALPEPIDYAEVKQRYITGSTMLFIGRVSVATMLLIAMPLLNSLSTPLGAVICLVAFLAMLLDSRQIHTLREMCVTVSAAGLGIICTGLMSVRMHPEFSIPLTMLMLCCALATIVFTHVTRRRSLFATRMADAAETLCIMMLPPLAYLAITL
;
A
#
# COMPACT_ATOMS: atom_id res chain seq x y z
N MET A 1 24.12 -8.36 -2.01
CA MET A 1 23.44 -7.08 -1.71
C MET A 1 22.01 -7.02 -2.26
N ALA A 2 21.74 -7.55 -3.45
CA ALA A 2 20.40 -7.59 -4.05
C ALA A 2 19.33 -8.19 -3.13
N ASN A 3 19.61 -9.32 -2.49
CA ASN A 3 18.65 -10.00 -1.61
C ASN A 3 18.17 -9.16 -0.43
N ILE A 4 19.03 -8.27 0.09
CA ILE A 4 18.68 -7.37 1.19
C ILE A 4 17.62 -6.38 0.72
N TRP A 5 17.77 -5.83 -0.49
CA TRP A 5 16.82 -4.86 -1.04
C TRP A 5 15.48 -5.49 -1.43
N ILE A 6 15.51 -6.73 -1.95
CA ILE A 6 14.29 -7.51 -2.21
C ILE A 6 13.53 -7.73 -0.91
N SER A 7 14.21 -8.21 0.13
CA SER A 7 13.60 -8.44 1.45
C SER A 7 13.10 -7.13 2.08
N ALA A 8 13.87 -6.05 1.98
CA ALA A 8 13.49 -4.75 2.50
C ALA A 8 12.25 -4.19 1.80
N THR A 9 12.15 -4.32 0.47
CA THR A 9 10.96 -3.90 -0.29
C THR A 9 9.74 -4.72 0.10
N MET A 10 9.88 -6.02 0.26
CA MET A 10 8.81 -6.90 0.71
C MET A 10 8.32 -6.51 2.11
N VAL A 11 9.25 -6.32 3.05
CA VAL A 11 8.91 -5.89 4.43
C VAL A 11 8.25 -4.51 4.43
N ALA A 12 8.75 -3.57 3.64
CA ALA A 12 8.16 -2.23 3.53
C ALA A 12 6.72 -2.27 2.99
N ALA A 13 6.46 -3.07 1.95
CA ALA A 13 5.13 -3.22 1.38
C ALA A 13 4.15 -3.88 2.37
N LEU A 14 4.59 -4.94 3.07
CA LEU A 14 3.79 -5.60 4.11
C LEU A 14 3.53 -4.68 5.31
N ALA A 15 4.56 -3.94 5.75
CA ALA A 15 4.43 -2.96 6.83
C ALA A 15 3.43 -1.86 6.46
N GLY A 16 3.42 -1.40 5.21
CA GLY A 16 2.46 -0.40 4.72
C GLY A 16 1.01 -0.83 4.97
N ASN A 17 0.69 -2.08 4.71
CA ASN A 17 -0.65 -2.63 4.94
C ASN A 17 -0.98 -2.84 6.43
N ALA A 18 0.03 -3.15 7.26
CA ALA A 18 -0.15 -3.35 8.70
C ALA A 18 -0.21 -2.03 9.49
N LEU A 19 0.30 -0.92 8.93
CA LEU A 19 0.37 0.39 9.59
C LEU A 19 -0.93 0.86 10.24
N PRO A 20 -2.12 0.79 9.59
CA PRO A 20 -3.37 1.26 10.18
C PRO A 20 -3.70 0.50 11.48
N TRP A 21 -3.51 -0.81 11.49
CA TRP A 21 -3.75 -1.66 12.66
C TRP A 21 -2.76 -1.39 13.79
N MET A 22 -1.49 -1.23 13.45
CA MET A 22 -0.45 -0.88 14.42
C MET A 22 -0.71 0.49 15.06
N CYS A 23 -1.07 1.50 14.26
CA CYS A 23 -1.36 2.84 14.77
C CYS A 23 -2.59 2.86 15.68
N LEU A 24 -3.65 2.12 15.36
CA LEU A 24 -4.82 1.96 16.24
C LEU A 24 -4.43 1.33 17.58
N SER A 25 -3.60 0.29 17.55
CA SER A 25 -3.11 -0.38 18.76
C SER A 25 -2.24 0.55 19.61
N PHE A 26 -1.33 1.30 19.01
CA PHE A 26 -0.48 2.27 19.72
C PHE A 26 -1.26 3.46 20.27
N ALA A 27 -2.27 3.94 19.55
CA ALA A 27 -3.14 5.02 20.02
C ALA A 27 -4.07 4.59 21.15
N ARG A 28 -4.08 3.30 21.51
CA ARG A 28 -4.99 2.71 22.53
C ARG A 28 -6.46 3.07 22.29
N ILE A 29 -6.85 3.17 21.02
CA ILE A 29 -8.24 3.37 20.64
C ILE A 29 -8.88 1.99 20.61
N SER A 30 -9.55 1.62 21.71
CA SER A 30 -10.37 0.40 21.75
C SER A 30 -11.68 0.68 21.04
N VAL A 31 -11.89 0.02 19.91
CA VAL A 31 -13.21 -0.03 19.29
C VAL A 31 -14.01 -1.06 20.10
N GLN A 32 -14.80 -0.58 21.06
CA GLN A 32 -15.72 -1.44 21.77
C GLN A 32 -16.82 -1.89 20.81
N SER A 33 -16.74 -3.12 20.35
CA SER A 33 -17.90 -3.76 19.73
C SER A 33 -18.74 -4.38 20.84
N PRO A 34 -20.01 -3.97 21.02
CA PRO A 34 -20.87 -4.57 22.03
C PRO A 34 -21.03 -6.06 21.72
N HIS A 35 -20.67 -6.91 22.69
CA HIS A 35 -20.79 -8.36 22.55
C HIS A 35 -22.13 -8.91 23.07
N SER A 36 -22.93 -8.05 23.75
CA SER A 36 -24.26 -8.43 24.24
C SER A 36 -25.25 -7.27 24.16
N ASP A 37 -26.54 -7.59 24.03
CA ASP A 37 -27.60 -6.59 24.01
C ASP A 37 -27.65 -5.78 25.32
N ALA A 38 -27.17 -6.34 26.44
CA ALA A 38 -27.09 -5.65 27.72
C ALA A 38 -26.05 -4.50 27.73
N GLU A 39 -24.96 -4.63 26.96
CA GLU A 39 -23.94 -3.58 26.82
C GLU A 39 -24.41 -2.41 25.95
N ILE A 40 -25.33 -2.67 25.00
CA ILE A 40 -25.92 -1.62 24.14
C ILE A 40 -26.78 -0.66 24.99
N PHE A 41 -27.43 -1.18 26.03
CA PHE A 41 -28.32 -0.41 26.94
C PHE A 41 -27.59 0.12 28.17
N ALA A 42 -26.33 -0.25 28.39
CA ALA A 42 -25.52 0.36 29.44
C ALA A 42 -25.30 1.83 29.14
N LEU A 43 -25.46 2.70 30.13
CA LEU A 43 -25.17 4.12 30.02
C LEU A 43 -23.70 4.29 29.58
N PRO A 44 -23.43 4.97 28.46
CA PRO A 44 -22.06 5.16 28.02
C PRO A 44 -21.28 5.94 29.08
N GLU A 45 -20.08 5.43 29.42
CA GLU A 45 -19.16 6.17 30.26
C GLU A 45 -18.89 7.56 29.67
N PRO A 46 -18.76 8.61 30.52
CA PRO A 46 -18.49 9.95 30.05
C PRO A 46 -17.17 9.94 29.26
N ILE A 47 -17.27 10.21 27.95
CA ILE A 47 -16.12 10.25 27.05
C ILE A 47 -15.39 11.58 27.25
N ASP A 48 -14.13 11.53 27.67
CA ASP A 48 -13.27 12.72 27.69
C ASP A 48 -12.82 13.04 26.23
N TYR A 49 -13.52 14.00 25.64
CA TYR A 49 -13.23 14.45 24.26
C TYR A 49 -11.81 14.97 24.08
N ALA A 50 -11.19 15.54 25.12
CA ALA A 50 -9.85 16.07 25.04
C ALA A 50 -8.83 14.94 24.89
N GLU A 51 -8.99 13.88 25.69
CA GLU A 51 -8.14 12.70 25.62
C GLU A 51 -8.29 11.96 24.29
N VAL A 52 -9.52 11.72 23.85
CA VAL A 52 -9.79 11.05 22.55
C VAL A 52 -9.21 11.85 21.38
N LYS A 53 -9.38 13.17 21.39
CA LYS A 53 -8.80 14.04 20.37
C LYS A 53 -7.28 13.99 20.34
N GLN A 54 -6.62 13.98 21.49
CA GLN A 54 -5.17 13.89 21.58
C GLN A 54 -4.66 12.53 21.08
N ARG A 55 -5.31 11.45 21.46
CA ARG A 55 -5.00 10.10 20.98
C ARG A 55 -5.17 9.99 19.47
N TYR A 56 -6.24 10.54 18.92
CA TYR A 56 -6.49 10.58 17.47
C TYR A 56 -5.39 11.36 16.72
N ILE A 57 -5.00 12.54 17.21
CA ILE A 57 -3.94 13.34 16.60
C ILE A 57 -2.62 12.56 16.60
N THR A 58 -2.28 11.92 17.71
CA THR A 58 -1.07 11.11 17.83
C THR A 58 -1.09 9.93 16.87
N GLY A 59 -2.19 9.17 16.81
CA GLY A 59 -2.36 8.04 15.90
C GLY A 59 -2.28 8.45 14.43
N SER A 60 -2.94 9.54 14.04
CA SER A 60 -2.90 10.09 12.68
C SER A 60 -1.48 10.55 12.30
N THR A 61 -0.76 11.19 13.21
CA THR A 61 0.62 11.63 12.96
C THR A 61 1.55 10.43 12.77
N MET A 62 1.43 9.39 13.60
CA MET A 62 2.20 8.16 13.46
C MET A 62 1.91 7.45 12.14
N LEU A 63 0.62 7.37 11.74
CA LEU A 63 0.22 6.79 10.47
C LEU A 63 0.82 7.56 9.29
N PHE A 64 0.78 8.88 9.31
CA PHE A 64 1.38 9.72 8.28
C PHE A 64 2.89 9.50 8.15
N ILE A 65 3.63 9.53 9.28
CA ILE A 65 5.07 9.28 9.29
C ILE A 65 5.37 7.87 8.76
N GLY A 66 4.63 6.86 9.20
CA GLY A 66 4.79 5.50 8.72
C GLY A 66 4.61 5.37 7.20
N ARG A 67 3.57 5.99 6.64
CA ARG A 67 3.32 6.00 5.19
C ARG A 67 4.41 6.72 4.40
N VAL A 68 4.88 7.86 4.89
CA VAL A 68 6.02 8.57 4.28
C VAL A 68 7.28 7.70 4.31
N SER A 69 7.54 7.01 5.42
CA SER A 69 8.70 6.12 5.55
C SER A 69 8.64 4.95 4.57
N VAL A 70 7.49 4.29 4.44
CA VAL A 70 7.27 3.20 3.47
C VAL A 70 7.44 3.70 2.04
N ALA A 71 6.83 4.83 1.70
CA ALA A 71 6.94 5.44 0.37
C ALA A 71 8.40 5.77 0.02
N THR A 72 9.13 6.37 0.95
CA THR A 72 10.55 6.73 0.77
C THR A 72 11.40 5.48 0.59
N MET A 73 11.16 4.44 1.40
CA MET A 73 11.90 3.18 1.32
C MET A 73 11.67 2.49 -0.03
N LEU A 74 10.44 2.44 -0.53
CA LEU A 74 10.12 1.87 -1.83
C LEU A 74 10.77 2.66 -2.98
N LEU A 75 10.76 3.99 -2.92
CA LEU A 75 11.39 4.85 -3.93
C LEU A 75 12.92 4.70 -3.95
N ILE A 76 13.57 4.52 -2.80
CA ILE A 76 15.01 4.26 -2.71
C ILE A 76 15.36 2.85 -3.20
N ALA A 77 14.55 1.85 -2.88
CA ALA A 77 14.79 0.48 -3.30
C ALA A 77 14.57 0.27 -4.81
N MET A 78 13.69 1.07 -5.43
CA MET A 78 13.31 0.93 -6.84
C MET A 78 14.50 0.93 -7.81
N PRO A 79 15.45 1.88 -7.82
CA PRO A 79 16.56 1.88 -8.76
C PRO A 79 17.48 0.66 -8.58
N LEU A 80 17.64 0.21 -7.34
CA LEU A 80 18.49 -0.93 -7.00
C LEU A 80 17.85 -2.25 -7.48
N LEU A 81 16.54 -2.40 -7.37
CA LEU A 81 15.81 -3.55 -7.86
C LEU A 81 15.72 -3.59 -9.38
N ASN A 82 15.58 -2.44 -10.04
CA ASN A 82 15.59 -2.36 -11.49
C ASN A 82 16.98 -2.61 -12.11
N SER A 83 18.06 -2.48 -11.34
CA SER A 83 19.42 -2.79 -11.80
C SER A 83 19.77 -4.30 -11.72
N LEU A 84 18.82 -5.14 -11.26
CA LEU A 84 19.01 -6.60 -11.26
C LEU A 84 19.08 -7.14 -12.69
N SER A 85 19.79 -8.25 -12.86
CA SER A 85 19.91 -8.93 -14.16
C SER A 85 18.59 -9.50 -14.70
N THR A 86 17.62 -9.69 -13.80
CA THR A 86 16.30 -10.25 -14.14
C THR A 86 15.21 -9.17 -14.09
N PRO A 87 14.19 -9.21 -14.96
CA PRO A 87 13.08 -8.27 -14.94
C PRO A 87 12.17 -8.42 -13.69
N LEU A 88 12.40 -9.45 -12.87
CA LEU A 88 11.63 -9.72 -11.66
C LEU A 88 11.69 -8.55 -10.66
N GLY A 89 12.84 -7.85 -10.57
CA GLY A 89 12.98 -6.67 -9.73
C GLY A 89 11.98 -5.55 -10.11
N ALA A 90 11.81 -5.32 -11.40
CA ALA A 90 10.82 -4.36 -11.91
C ALA A 90 9.38 -4.80 -11.59
N VAL A 91 9.08 -6.08 -11.75
CA VAL A 91 7.74 -6.64 -11.43
C VAL A 91 7.44 -6.48 -9.93
N ILE A 92 8.39 -6.77 -9.05
CA ILE A 92 8.24 -6.60 -7.60
C ILE A 92 7.94 -5.13 -7.27
N CYS A 93 8.69 -4.19 -7.86
CA CYS A 93 8.44 -2.76 -7.67
C CYS A 93 7.04 -2.35 -8.15
N LEU A 94 6.63 -2.78 -9.35
CA LEU A 94 5.31 -2.46 -9.90
C LEU A 94 4.19 -3.00 -9.00
N VAL A 95 4.29 -4.24 -8.54
CA VAL A 95 3.30 -4.85 -7.64
C VAL A 95 3.25 -4.13 -6.29
N ALA A 96 4.40 -3.75 -5.72
CA ALA A 96 4.47 -3.02 -4.46
C ALA A 96 3.84 -1.61 -4.57
N PHE A 97 4.15 -0.86 -5.62
CA PHE A 97 3.55 0.46 -5.85
C PHE A 97 2.07 0.37 -6.20
N LEU A 98 1.64 -0.68 -6.90
CA LEU A 98 0.23 -0.92 -7.18
C LEU A 98 -0.55 -1.23 -5.90
N ALA A 99 -0.02 -2.08 -5.02
CA ALA A 99 -0.59 -2.35 -3.71
C ALA A 99 -0.74 -1.05 -2.89
N MET A 100 0.32 -0.22 -2.86
CA MET A 100 0.30 1.08 -2.21
C MET A 100 -0.75 2.05 -2.80
N LEU A 101 -0.95 2.01 -4.13
CA LEU A 101 -1.96 2.82 -4.80
C LEU A 101 -3.38 2.34 -4.44
N LEU A 102 -3.60 1.03 -4.36
CA LEU A 102 -4.88 0.45 -3.96
C LEU A 102 -5.22 0.76 -2.50
N ASP A 103 -4.25 0.69 -1.57
CA ASP A 103 -4.41 1.09 -0.17
C ASP A 103 -4.84 2.56 -0.02
N SER A 104 -4.45 3.43 -0.97
CA SER A 104 -4.80 4.86 -0.92
C SER A 104 -6.30 5.14 -0.86
N ARG A 105 -7.15 4.21 -1.27
CA ARG A 105 -8.62 4.32 -1.21
C ARG A 105 -9.19 4.28 0.21
N GLN A 106 -8.47 3.67 1.14
CA GLN A 106 -8.86 3.56 2.54
C GLN A 106 -8.48 4.82 3.33
N ILE A 107 -7.78 5.75 2.68
CA ILE A 107 -7.27 6.97 3.31
C ILE A 107 -8.35 8.06 3.29
N HIS A 108 -8.65 8.57 4.48
CA HIS A 108 -9.66 9.62 4.66
C HIS A 108 -9.04 11.02 4.75
N THR A 109 -7.72 11.13 4.94
CA THR A 109 -7.03 12.41 5.04
C THR A 109 -6.39 12.81 3.72
N LEU A 110 -6.66 14.04 3.24
CA LEU A 110 -6.10 14.54 1.98
C LEU A 110 -4.56 14.52 1.97
N ARG A 111 -3.92 14.79 3.10
CA ARG A 111 -2.46 14.80 3.21
C ARG A 111 -1.86 13.43 2.91
N GLU A 112 -2.36 12.40 3.58
CA GLU A 112 -1.89 11.02 3.40
C GLU A 112 -2.19 10.53 1.99
N MET A 113 -3.40 10.80 1.49
CA MET A 113 -3.80 10.44 0.13
C MET A 113 -2.87 11.05 -0.92
N CYS A 114 -2.55 12.35 -0.83
CA CYS A 114 -1.64 13.01 -1.77
C CYS A 114 -0.25 12.39 -1.74
N VAL A 115 0.31 12.12 -0.57
CA VAL A 115 1.65 11.48 -0.45
C VAL A 115 1.63 10.08 -1.04
N THR A 116 0.65 9.26 -0.67
CA THR A 116 0.56 7.87 -1.12
C THR A 116 0.36 7.77 -2.63
N VAL A 117 -0.58 8.54 -3.19
CA VAL A 117 -0.87 8.53 -4.62
C VAL A 117 0.28 9.09 -5.44
N SER A 118 0.91 10.20 -4.99
CA SER A 118 2.04 10.78 -5.71
C SER A 118 3.26 9.86 -5.67
N ALA A 119 3.59 9.27 -4.54
CA ALA A 119 4.71 8.35 -4.42
C ALA A 119 4.48 7.07 -5.24
N ALA A 120 3.29 6.48 -5.18
CA ALA A 120 2.96 5.31 -5.98
C ALA A 120 2.96 5.61 -7.48
N GLY A 121 2.36 6.72 -7.90
CA GLY A 121 2.35 7.13 -9.30
C GLY A 121 3.76 7.39 -9.84
N LEU A 122 4.58 8.16 -9.13
CA LEU A 122 5.98 8.39 -9.47
C LEU A 122 6.76 7.08 -9.51
N GLY A 123 6.57 6.21 -8.51
CA GLY A 123 7.21 4.89 -8.46
C GLY A 123 6.89 4.03 -9.67
N ILE A 124 5.62 3.94 -10.09
CA ILE A 124 5.20 3.19 -11.29
C ILE A 124 5.83 3.78 -12.55
N ILE A 125 5.77 5.10 -12.74
CA ILE A 125 6.32 5.76 -13.93
C ILE A 125 7.84 5.56 -13.98
N CYS A 126 8.56 5.81 -12.89
CA CYS A 126 10.01 5.66 -12.85
C CYS A 126 10.43 4.19 -13.02
N THR A 127 9.73 3.23 -12.40
CA THR A 127 9.99 1.80 -12.60
C THR A 127 9.84 1.43 -14.08
N GLY A 128 8.78 1.89 -14.73
CA GLY A 128 8.57 1.62 -16.16
C GLY A 128 9.66 2.20 -17.05
N LEU A 129 10.02 3.46 -16.84
CA LEU A 129 11.08 4.12 -17.63
C LEU A 129 12.44 3.43 -17.45
N MET A 130 12.78 3.04 -16.22
CA MET A 130 14.02 2.31 -15.94
C MET A 130 14.00 0.90 -16.53
N SER A 131 12.88 0.20 -16.44
CA SER A 131 12.72 -1.15 -16.98
C SER A 131 12.89 -1.21 -18.49
N VAL A 132 12.34 -0.23 -19.22
CA VAL A 132 12.51 -0.13 -20.69
C VAL A 132 13.98 0.08 -21.06
N ARG A 133 14.74 0.83 -20.24
CA ARG A 133 16.16 1.08 -20.49
C ARG A 133 17.06 -0.11 -20.13
N MET A 134 16.77 -0.79 -19.02
CA MET A 134 17.61 -1.86 -18.51
C MET A 134 17.31 -3.22 -19.15
N HIS A 135 16.07 -3.44 -19.56
CA HIS A 135 15.58 -4.71 -20.10
C HIS A 135 14.80 -4.48 -21.41
N PRO A 136 15.46 -4.06 -22.51
CA PRO A 136 14.77 -3.76 -23.76
C PRO A 136 14.03 -4.96 -24.36
N GLU A 137 14.50 -6.18 -24.07
CA GLU A 137 13.89 -7.44 -24.50
C GLU A 137 12.51 -7.66 -23.91
N PHE A 138 12.26 -7.17 -22.69
CA PHE A 138 11.00 -7.26 -21.96
C PHE A 138 10.19 -5.96 -21.98
N SER A 139 10.56 -5.00 -22.82
CA SER A 139 9.89 -3.69 -22.86
C SER A 139 8.41 -3.80 -23.20
N ILE A 140 8.03 -4.67 -24.14
CA ILE A 140 6.63 -4.85 -24.57
C ILE A 140 5.78 -5.43 -23.46
N PRO A 141 6.11 -6.59 -22.84
CA PRO A 141 5.29 -7.14 -21.77
C PRO A 141 5.25 -6.25 -20.52
N LEU A 142 6.34 -5.54 -20.19
CA LEU A 142 6.38 -4.59 -19.08
C LEU A 142 5.50 -3.36 -19.32
N THR A 143 5.53 -2.79 -20.53
CA THR A 143 4.65 -1.66 -20.89
C THR A 143 3.18 -2.08 -20.92
N MET A 144 2.87 -3.29 -21.39
CA MET A 144 1.51 -3.84 -21.34
C MET A 144 1.03 -4.03 -19.89
N LEU A 145 1.89 -4.55 -19.01
CA LEU A 145 1.59 -4.67 -17.59
C LEU A 145 1.30 -3.32 -16.95
N MET A 146 2.13 -2.29 -17.25
CA MET A 146 1.91 -0.93 -16.76
C MET A 146 0.60 -0.34 -17.27
N LEU A 147 0.28 -0.55 -18.56
CA LEU A 147 -0.98 -0.08 -19.14
C LEU A 147 -2.18 -0.76 -18.46
N CYS A 148 -2.11 -2.07 -18.24
CA CYS A 148 -3.14 -2.80 -17.50
C CYS A 148 -3.30 -2.27 -16.07
N CYS A 149 -2.21 -1.99 -15.36
CA CYS A 149 -2.25 -1.40 -14.02
C CYS A 149 -2.89 -0.01 -14.04
N ALA A 150 -2.51 0.85 -15.00
CA ALA A 150 -3.09 2.18 -15.15
C ALA A 150 -4.58 2.12 -15.48
N LEU A 151 -5.00 1.26 -16.40
CA LEU A 151 -6.41 1.07 -16.73
C LEU A 151 -7.19 0.52 -15.53
N ALA A 152 -6.64 -0.46 -14.82
CA ALA A 152 -7.26 -1.00 -13.62
C ALA A 152 -7.49 0.09 -12.56
N THR A 153 -6.50 0.94 -12.30
CA THR A 153 -6.64 2.04 -11.34
C THR A 153 -7.69 3.06 -11.77
N ILE A 154 -7.76 3.42 -13.05
CA ILE A 154 -8.77 4.34 -13.59
C ILE A 154 -10.17 3.72 -13.44
N VAL A 155 -10.32 2.46 -13.85
CA VAL A 155 -11.61 1.73 -13.75
C VAL A 155 -12.04 1.64 -12.29
N PHE A 156 -11.16 1.21 -11.39
CA PHE A 156 -11.47 1.11 -9.96
C PHE A 156 -11.84 2.46 -9.35
N THR A 157 -11.11 3.53 -9.68
CA THR A 157 -11.40 4.88 -9.18
C THR A 157 -12.76 5.36 -9.69
N HIS A 158 -13.09 5.11 -10.96
CA HIS A 158 -14.36 5.54 -11.55
C HIS A 158 -15.54 4.74 -11.02
N VAL A 159 -15.39 3.43 -10.86
CA VAL A 159 -16.45 2.54 -10.35
C VAL A 159 -16.69 2.75 -8.86
N THR A 160 -15.65 3.00 -8.07
CA THR A 160 -15.76 3.28 -6.62
C THR A 160 -16.53 4.58 -6.37
N ARG A 161 -16.45 5.56 -7.27
CA ARG A 161 -17.24 6.81 -7.18
C ARG A 161 -18.75 6.54 -7.22
N ARG A 162 -19.21 5.44 -7.80
CA ARG A 162 -20.63 5.03 -7.86
C ARG A 162 -21.12 4.26 -6.63
N ARG A 163 -20.36 4.21 -5.52
CA ARG A 163 -20.70 3.51 -4.26
C ARG A 163 -21.13 2.04 -4.46
N SER A 164 -20.59 1.35 -5.42
CA SER A 164 -20.85 -0.06 -5.60
C SER A 164 -20.05 -0.88 -4.58
N LEU A 165 -20.74 -1.58 -3.69
CA LEU A 165 -20.14 -2.52 -2.73
C LEU A 165 -19.32 -3.61 -3.42
N PHE A 166 -19.71 -4.02 -4.62
CA PHE A 166 -18.99 -5.00 -5.41
C PHE A 166 -17.62 -4.47 -5.84
N ALA A 167 -17.55 -3.23 -6.33
CA ALA A 167 -16.29 -2.61 -6.75
C ALA A 167 -15.30 -2.46 -5.58
N THR A 168 -15.79 -2.12 -4.39
CA THR A 168 -14.96 -2.02 -3.19
C THR A 168 -14.36 -3.38 -2.84
N ARG A 169 -15.18 -4.45 -2.82
CA ARG A 169 -14.71 -5.81 -2.53
C ARG A 169 -13.71 -6.33 -3.58
N MET A 170 -13.95 -6.04 -4.86
CA MET A 170 -13.02 -6.41 -5.93
C MET A 170 -11.66 -5.74 -5.76
N ALA A 171 -11.66 -4.48 -5.37
CA ALA A 171 -10.42 -3.76 -5.18
C ALA A 171 -9.67 -4.18 -3.90
N ASP A 172 -10.38 -4.54 -2.84
CA ASP A 172 -9.76 -5.12 -1.63
C ASP A 172 -9.17 -6.50 -1.93
N ALA A 173 -9.87 -7.31 -2.76
CA ALA A 173 -9.33 -8.57 -3.24
C ALA A 173 -8.09 -8.38 -4.13
N ALA A 174 -8.07 -7.36 -5.00
CA ALA A 174 -6.91 -7.04 -5.83
C ALA A 174 -5.72 -6.59 -4.99
N GLU A 175 -5.93 -5.76 -3.97
CA GLU A 175 -4.89 -5.34 -3.02
C GLU A 175 -4.30 -6.54 -2.29
N THR A 176 -5.16 -7.39 -1.72
CA THR A 176 -4.75 -8.61 -1.02
C THR A 176 -3.96 -9.54 -1.95
N LEU A 177 -4.38 -9.68 -3.19
CA LEU A 177 -3.70 -10.49 -4.19
C LEU A 177 -2.32 -9.92 -4.53
N CYS A 178 -2.19 -8.61 -4.72
CA CYS A 178 -0.90 -7.94 -4.93
C CYS A 178 0.06 -8.22 -3.77
N ILE A 179 -0.43 -8.10 -2.52
CA ILE A 179 0.38 -8.35 -1.33
C ILE A 179 0.79 -9.82 -1.22
N MET A 180 -0.13 -10.76 -1.51
CA MET A 180 0.16 -12.19 -1.50
C MET A 180 1.13 -12.63 -2.60
N MET A 181 1.20 -11.90 -3.72
CA MET A 181 2.14 -12.18 -4.81
C MET A 181 3.58 -11.73 -4.50
N LEU A 182 3.79 -10.80 -3.58
CA LEU A 182 5.13 -10.29 -3.25
C LEU A 182 6.09 -11.38 -2.71
N PRO A 183 5.70 -12.25 -1.73
CA PRO A 183 6.58 -13.29 -1.23
C PRO A 183 7.06 -14.30 -2.30
N PRO A 184 6.19 -14.89 -3.14
CA PRO A 184 6.66 -15.81 -4.18
C PRO A 184 7.51 -15.11 -5.26
N LEU A 185 7.20 -13.86 -5.63
CA LEU A 185 8.02 -13.08 -6.55
C LEU A 185 9.40 -12.79 -5.95
N ALA A 186 9.47 -12.43 -4.67
CA ALA A 186 10.73 -12.21 -3.97
C ALA A 186 11.57 -13.50 -3.90
N TYR A 187 10.94 -14.64 -3.60
CA TYR A 187 11.61 -15.93 -3.60
C TYR A 187 12.19 -16.27 -4.98
N LEU A 188 11.40 -16.11 -6.05
CA LEU A 188 11.88 -16.31 -7.42
C LEU A 188 13.05 -15.39 -7.78
N ALA A 189 13.00 -14.13 -7.37
CA ALA A 189 14.07 -13.16 -7.65
C ALA A 189 15.37 -13.44 -6.87
N ILE A 190 15.30 -14.17 -5.76
CA ILE A 190 16.47 -14.59 -4.98
C ILE A 190 17.08 -15.87 -5.54
N THR A 191 16.26 -16.75 -6.13
CA THR A 191 16.68 -18.07 -6.61
C THR A 191 17.16 -18.08 -8.07
N LEU A 192 16.78 -17.11 -8.88
CA LEU A 192 17.20 -16.89 -10.27
C LEU A 192 18.34 -15.88 -10.36
#